data_8468514c3c73dd774b0bc3d3bf3d7e22
#
_entry.id   8468514c3c73dd774b0bc3d3bf3d7e22
#
_cell.length_a   1.000
_cell.length_b   1.000
_cell.length_c   1.000
_cell.angle_alpha   90.00
_cell.angle_beta   90.00
_cell.angle_gamma   90.00
#
_symmetry.space_group_name_H-M   'P 1'
#
loop_
_entity.id
_entity.type
_entity.pdbx_description
1 polymer ?
#
loop_
_entity_poly.entity_id
_entity_poly.type
_entity_poly.pdbx_seq_one_letter_code
_entity_poly.pdbx_strand_id
1 'polypeptide(L)'
;MRIRPLLMLAALAASIAAFAQKDSVALDEVVVTGTRNVTDVRYLPMTVNVINREQLTQNNATSILPTIMQQVPGMMVTSRSMLGYGVSTGAAGGINMRGISGGAGQLLVLIDGHPQYNGVYGHPISDSYQTLMAERVEVLRGPASVIYGSNAMGGVINIVTRKMLQDGVRTNVRVGAGSYGTVTGEASNTVRKGKFSSMVAGQYSRTDNHRPNMGFEQYGGHLKLAYDFTPHWNAYIDADITHFNASYPGQDVKPVYGARQWITRGVVSAAVENNYERTSGALSIFTNFGRHKIDDGSADATKPTSRYFRSKDALTGISWYQSARLFEGNRLTLGADYQHIYGNAYYTDKTTGDILVTPNKQSGRSYRNEVAGYFDVRQDLVGWLTLDAGLRLDHHSITGSEWIPQFGVVVRPLSTGEVKAMVSKGFRNPTMREMFLYPPSNEELKPERMWNYELSWRHRLQKLSYGANLFYIDADNIILTTQVGSGKKNLNSGRIRNYGAELEATYHINDMWALNTNHSFLKMKKQQVVAAPKYKGFLGADFRLHRLAVNAGLQYISGLGLDSTGDGIADKQEKDFVLLNMSVNYHLNNIVTLWANGENLLAQRYQINYGYPMPRATFMAGVNVKL
;
A
#
# COMPACT_ATOMS: atom_id res chain seq x y z
N MET A 1 -42.90 3.82 -14.81
CA MET A 1 -41.98 4.15 -15.90
C MET A 1 -41.55 5.63 -15.77
N ARG A 2 -40.39 5.93 -15.19
CA ARG A 2 -39.91 7.31 -15.01
C ARG A 2 -38.50 7.43 -15.57
N ILE A 3 -38.40 7.92 -16.80
CA ILE A 3 -37.15 8.15 -17.58
C ILE A 3 -36.55 9.57 -17.32
N ARG A 4 -37.11 10.32 -16.40
CA ARG A 4 -36.73 11.72 -16.15
C ARG A 4 -35.35 11.96 -15.48
N PRO A 5 -34.77 11.08 -14.64
CA PRO A 5 -33.44 11.38 -14.06
C PRO A 5 -32.26 11.18 -15.03
N LEU A 6 -32.40 10.29 -16.06
CA LEU A 6 -31.31 10.08 -17.02
C LEU A 6 -31.12 11.25 -18.00
N LEU A 7 -32.20 11.94 -18.36
CA LEU A 7 -32.16 13.11 -19.26
C LEU A 7 -31.57 14.36 -18.56
N MET A 8 -31.70 14.48 -17.23
CA MET A 8 -31.05 15.58 -16.49
C MET A 8 -29.54 15.37 -16.36
N LEU A 9 -29.05 14.14 -16.23
CA LEU A 9 -27.62 13.85 -16.23
C LEU A 9 -26.98 14.11 -17.61
N ALA A 10 -27.67 13.78 -18.68
CA ALA A 10 -27.21 14.03 -20.04
C ALA A 10 -27.21 15.53 -20.41
N ALA A 11 -28.16 16.31 -19.89
CA ALA A 11 -28.22 17.75 -20.10
C ALA A 11 -27.15 18.52 -19.32
N LEU A 12 -26.75 18.05 -18.12
CA LEU A 12 -25.62 18.61 -17.37
C LEU A 12 -24.28 18.33 -18.06
N ALA A 13 -24.12 17.18 -18.72
CA ALA A 13 -22.93 16.86 -19.49
C ALA A 13 -22.80 17.68 -20.79
N ALA A 14 -23.90 18.06 -21.40
CA ALA A 14 -23.90 18.82 -22.66
C ALA A 14 -23.62 20.32 -22.48
N SER A 15 -23.88 20.92 -21.31
CA SER A 15 -23.65 22.33 -21.04
C SER A 15 -22.21 22.70 -20.67
N ILE A 16 -21.32 21.69 -20.44
CA ILE A 16 -19.91 21.93 -20.11
C ILE A 16 -18.99 21.92 -21.33
N ALA A 17 -19.51 21.59 -22.51
CA ALA A 17 -18.72 21.47 -23.75
C ALA A 17 -18.33 22.77 -24.46
N ALA A 18 -18.65 23.97 -23.90
CA ALA A 18 -18.53 25.25 -24.62
C ALA A 18 -17.29 26.08 -24.28
N PHE A 19 -16.32 25.60 -23.49
CA PHE A 19 -15.09 26.36 -23.22
C PHE A 19 -13.84 25.51 -23.51
N ALA A 20 -13.56 25.33 -24.80
CA ALA A 20 -12.27 24.84 -25.26
C ALA A 20 -11.31 26.01 -25.45
N GLN A 21 -10.29 26.15 -24.62
CA GLN A 21 -9.17 27.02 -24.92
C GLN A 21 -7.86 26.49 -24.33
N LYS A 22 -6.97 26.21 -25.26
CA LYS A 22 -5.49 26.13 -25.23
C LYS A 22 -4.81 25.27 -24.14
N ASP A 23 -4.24 24.16 -24.63
CA ASP A 23 -3.51 23.14 -23.90
C ASP A 23 -2.26 23.70 -23.18
N SER A 24 -2.33 23.80 -21.86
CA SER A 24 -1.21 23.50 -21.01
C SER A 24 -1.53 22.17 -20.32
N VAL A 25 -1.24 21.07 -21.00
CA VAL A 25 -1.25 19.75 -20.37
C VAL A 25 -0.21 19.81 -19.26
N ALA A 26 -0.65 19.82 -18.02
CA ALA A 26 0.22 19.54 -16.90
C ALA A 26 0.91 18.21 -17.23
N LEU A 27 2.24 18.13 -17.06
CA LEU A 27 3.06 16.91 -17.24
C LEU A 27 2.68 15.91 -16.15
N ASP A 28 1.51 15.29 -16.29
CA ASP A 28 0.83 14.62 -15.22
C ASP A 28 0.88 13.11 -15.37
N GLU A 29 1.27 12.52 -14.27
CA GLU A 29 1.01 11.16 -13.90
C GLU A 29 1.60 10.12 -14.85
N VAL A 30 2.90 10.13 -14.95
CA VAL A 30 3.64 9.03 -15.54
C VAL A 30 3.88 7.97 -14.47
N VAL A 31 3.44 6.76 -14.70
CA VAL A 31 3.55 5.64 -13.77
C VAL A 31 4.37 4.48 -14.34
N VAL A 32 4.93 3.68 -13.47
CA VAL A 32 5.67 2.47 -13.81
C VAL A 32 4.89 1.22 -13.42
N THR A 33 4.08 1.31 -12.37
CA THR A 33 3.43 0.15 -11.72
C THR A 33 2.50 -0.62 -12.65
N GLY A 34 1.83 0.04 -13.57
CA GLY A 34 0.87 -0.64 -14.45
C GLY A 34 1.49 -1.47 -15.58
N THR A 35 2.73 -1.18 -15.98
CA THR A 35 3.33 -1.75 -17.22
C THR A 35 4.82 -2.05 -17.11
N ARG A 36 5.46 -1.90 -15.95
CA ARG A 36 6.93 -1.94 -15.77
C ARG A 36 7.69 -0.84 -16.53
N ASN A 37 7.00 0.03 -17.25
CA ASN A 37 7.58 1.11 -18.04
C ASN A 37 6.94 2.43 -17.70
N VAL A 38 7.72 3.50 -17.85
CA VAL A 38 7.22 4.87 -17.76
C VAL A 38 6.11 5.08 -18.78
N THR A 39 4.89 5.20 -18.30
CA THR A 39 3.68 5.28 -19.15
C THR A 39 2.75 6.36 -18.62
N ASP A 40 2.20 7.15 -19.52
CA ASP A 40 1.13 8.10 -19.19
C ASP A 40 -0.13 7.31 -18.79
N VAL A 41 -0.70 7.62 -17.63
CA VAL A 41 -1.91 6.95 -17.09
C VAL A 41 -3.11 7.02 -18.03
N ARG A 42 -3.15 7.99 -18.96
CA ARG A 42 -4.23 8.13 -19.94
C ARG A 42 -4.32 6.96 -20.92
N TYR A 43 -3.24 6.22 -21.12
CA TYR A 43 -3.15 5.08 -22.01
C TYR A 43 -3.27 3.73 -21.29
N LEU A 44 -3.40 3.74 -19.97
CA LEU A 44 -3.56 2.53 -19.16
C LEU A 44 -5.03 2.24 -18.90
N PRO A 45 -5.52 1.00 -19.12
CA PRO A 45 -6.91 0.66 -18.82
C PRO A 45 -7.20 0.55 -17.33
N MET A 46 -6.17 0.37 -16.52
CA MET A 46 -6.29 0.26 -15.07
C MET A 46 -6.34 1.63 -14.39
N THR A 47 -6.95 1.67 -13.19
CA THR A 47 -7.02 2.88 -12.37
C THR A 47 -5.81 2.97 -11.46
N VAL A 48 -4.99 4.00 -11.62
CA VAL A 48 -3.81 4.27 -10.80
C VAL A 48 -3.93 5.65 -10.16
N ASN A 49 -3.66 5.74 -8.85
CA ASN A 49 -3.44 7.00 -8.15
C ASN A 49 -1.94 7.21 -7.95
N VAL A 50 -1.47 8.39 -8.25
CA VAL A 50 -0.09 8.83 -8.00
C VAL A 50 -0.11 9.85 -6.89
N ILE A 51 0.65 9.60 -5.84
CA ILE A 51 0.83 10.51 -4.71
C ILE A 51 2.27 10.96 -4.76
N ASN A 52 2.50 12.19 -5.11
CA ASN A 52 3.84 12.75 -5.31
C ASN A 52 4.53 13.11 -3.98
N ARG A 53 5.81 13.45 -4.05
CA ARG A 53 6.63 13.82 -2.89
C ARG A 53 6.03 14.95 -2.08
N GLU A 54 5.48 15.95 -2.72
CA GLU A 54 4.87 17.09 -2.06
C GLU A 54 3.68 16.64 -1.20
N GLN A 55 2.75 15.89 -1.76
CA GLN A 55 1.59 15.33 -1.05
C GLN A 55 2.01 14.41 0.11
N LEU A 56 3.05 13.57 -0.09
CA LEU A 56 3.57 12.69 0.97
C LEU A 56 4.15 13.46 2.16
N THR A 57 4.74 14.63 1.91
CA THR A 57 5.40 15.43 2.96
C THR A 57 4.52 16.51 3.57
N GLN A 58 3.36 16.81 2.99
CA GLN A 58 2.43 17.83 3.48
C GLN A 58 2.04 17.63 4.95
N ASN A 59 1.74 16.39 5.31
CA ASN A 59 1.29 16.02 6.66
C ASN A 59 2.44 15.78 7.66
N ASN A 60 3.69 15.94 7.23
CA ASN A 60 4.90 15.68 8.04
C ASN A 60 4.92 14.28 8.71
N ALA A 61 4.16 13.32 8.19
CA ALA A 61 4.10 11.96 8.69
C ALA A 61 5.38 11.18 8.34
N THR A 62 5.87 10.36 9.25
CA THR A 62 7.02 9.47 9.01
C THR A 62 6.66 8.27 8.15
N SER A 63 5.40 7.83 8.17
CA SER A 63 4.86 6.76 7.32
C SER A 63 4.06 7.31 6.14
N ILE A 64 4.12 6.63 4.99
CA ILE A 64 3.30 6.96 3.81
C ILE A 64 1.81 6.63 4.01
N LEU A 65 1.48 5.71 4.92
CA LEU A 65 0.16 5.11 5.02
C LEU A 65 -0.97 6.11 5.36
N PRO A 66 -0.81 7.08 6.27
CA PRO A 66 -1.86 8.07 6.53
C PRO A 66 -2.22 8.88 5.28
N THR A 67 -1.22 9.30 4.49
CA THR A 67 -1.43 10.08 3.28
C THR A 67 -2.15 9.27 2.20
N ILE A 68 -1.72 8.03 1.94
CA ILE A 68 -2.39 7.20 0.93
C ILE A 68 -3.80 6.79 1.37
N MET A 69 -4.04 6.60 2.68
CA MET A 69 -5.40 6.36 3.19
C MET A 69 -6.32 7.54 2.93
N GLN A 70 -5.85 8.78 3.03
CA GLN A 70 -6.63 9.99 2.74
C GLN A 70 -6.86 10.17 1.24
N GLN A 71 -5.82 10.02 0.43
CA GLN A 71 -5.82 10.37 -0.99
C GLN A 71 -6.42 9.29 -1.91
N VAL A 72 -6.40 8.01 -1.50
CA VAL A 72 -6.87 6.90 -2.34
C VAL A 72 -8.30 6.50 -1.96
N PRO A 73 -9.28 6.59 -2.89
CA PRO A 73 -10.63 6.10 -2.65
C PRO A 73 -10.64 4.60 -2.30
N GLY A 74 -11.53 4.18 -1.42
CA GLY A 74 -11.73 2.77 -1.07
C GLY A 74 -10.60 2.11 -0.28
N MET A 75 -9.54 2.85 0.05
CA MET A 75 -8.44 2.36 0.89
C MET A 75 -8.69 2.66 2.36
N MET A 76 -8.43 1.67 3.21
CA MET A 76 -8.43 1.81 4.65
C MET A 76 -7.22 1.10 5.25
N VAL A 77 -6.54 1.77 6.18
CA VAL A 77 -5.39 1.22 6.90
C VAL A 77 -5.75 1.12 8.37
N THR A 78 -5.53 -0.04 8.96
CA THR A 78 -5.77 -0.21 10.39
C THR A 78 -4.56 0.23 11.19
N SER A 79 -4.79 1.01 12.24
CA SER A 79 -3.79 1.37 13.23
C SER A 79 -4.37 1.26 14.64
N ARG A 80 -3.56 1.33 15.66
CA ARG A 80 -3.99 1.27 17.06
C ARG A 80 -3.68 2.54 17.83
N SER A 81 -2.82 3.40 17.26
CA SER A 81 -2.16 4.44 18.03
C SER A 81 -1.69 5.59 17.14
N MET A 82 -1.04 6.57 17.74
CA MET A 82 -0.43 7.71 17.08
C MET A 82 0.75 7.30 16.17
N LEU A 83 1.63 6.42 16.67
CA LEU A 83 2.68 5.77 15.89
C LEU A 83 2.62 4.26 16.14
N GLY A 84 3.02 3.51 15.12
CA GLY A 84 3.08 2.06 15.14
C GLY A 84 1.79 1.39 14.66
N TYR A 85 1.97 0.41 13.80
CA TYR A 85 0.89 -0.39 13.23
C TYR A 85 0.82 -1.76 13.89
N GLY A 86 1.98 -2.38 14.18
CA GLY A 86 2.10 -3.69 14.80
C GLY A 86 1.83 -4.85 13.85
N VAL A 87 2.07 -6.07 14.33
CA VAL A 87 1.98 -7.30 13.51
C VAL A 87 1.25 -8.45 14.20
N SER A 88 0.79 -8.31 15.45
CA SER A 88 0.18 -9.41 16.17
C SER A 88 -1.35 -9.35 16.24
N THR A 89 -1.94 -10.33 16.87
CA THR A 89 -3.38 -10.61 16.97
C THR A 89 -4.24 -9.37 17.26
N GLY A 90 -5.36 -9.24 16.60
CA GLY A 90 -6.22 -8.06 16.61
C GLY A 90 -5.58 -6.93 15.80
N ALA A 91 -4.87 -7.32 14.78
CA ALA A 91 -3.80 -6.60 14.15
C ALA A 91 -4.18 -5.25 13.62
N ALA A 92 -3.41 -4.35 14.00
CA ALA A 92 -3.10 -3.16 13.27
C ALA A 92 -2.24 -3.51 12.03
N GLY A 93 -2.07 -2.56 11.14
CA GLY A 93 -1.21 -2.70 9.98
C GLY A 93 -1.84 -3.44 8.80
N GLY A 94 -3.12 -3.77 8.87
CA GLY A 94 -3.87 -4.26 7.73
C GLY A 94 -4.16 -3.12 6.75
N ILE A 95 -3.91 -3.38 5.46
CA ILE A 95 -4.25 -2.47 4.38
C ILE A 95 -5.41 -3.09 3.62
N ASN A 96 -6.54 -2.40 3.54
CA ASN A 96 -7.74 -2.88 2.84
C ASN A 96 -8.04 -1.97 1.65
N MET A 97 -8.45 -2.57 0.54
CA MET A 97 -8.89 -1.86 -0.65
C MET A 97 -10.13 -2.53 -1.22
N ARG A 98 -11.23 -1.76 -1.37
CA ARG A 98 -12.51 -2.26 -1.92
C ARG A 98 -13.04 -3.52 -1.21
N GLY A 99 -12.74 -3.68 0.09
CA GLY A 99 -13.11 -4.87 0.87
C GLY A 99 -12.26 -6.11 0.56
N ILE A 100 -11.10 -5.96 -0.03
CA ILE A 100 -10.07 -6.99 -0.14
C ILE A 100 -8.99 -6.67 0.90
N SER A 101 -8.64 -7.67 1.71
CA SER A 101 -7.79 -7.45 2.89
C SER A 101 -6.32 -7.76 2.60
N GLY A 102 -5.45 -6.78 2.80
CA GLY A 102 -4.00 -6.99 2.80
C GLY A 102 -3.51 -7.86 3.95
N GLY A 103 -4.28 -7.97 5.05
CA GLY A 103 -3.93 -8.80 6.20
C GLY A 103 -3.80 -10.29 5.89
N ALA A 104 -4.45 -10.76 4.83
CA ALA A 104 -4.29 -12.11 4.29
C ALA A 104 -3.27 -12.20 3.14
N GLY A 105 -2.54 -11.11 2.82
CA GLY A 105 -1.62 -11.07 1.69
C GLY A 105 -2.30 -10.94 0.33
N GLN A 106 -3.50 -10.38 0.27
CA GLN A 106 -4.24 -10.15 -0.98
C GLN A 106 -3.93 -8.80 -1.63
N LEU A 107 -3.14 -7.95 -0.96
CA LEU A 107 -2.60 -6.69 -1.47
C LEU A 107 -1.08 -6.72 -1.43
N LEU A 108 -0.45 -6.29 -2.50
CA LEU A 108 0.99 -6.28 -2.64
C LEU A 108 1.56 -4.88 -2.42
N VAL A 109 2.55 -4.77 -1.54
CA VAL A 109 3.39 -3.57 -1.42
C VAL A 109 4.73 -3.83 -2.08
N LEU A 110 5.22 -2.86 -2.84
CA LEU A 110 6.49 -2.90 -3.54
C LEU A 110 7.37 -1.71 -3.11
N ILE A 111 8.67 -1.91 -3.12
CA ILE A 111 9.68 -0.84 -3.14
C ILE A 111 10.44 -0.99 -4.45
N ASP A 112 10.41 0.04 -5.29
CA ASP A 112 10.98 0.02 -6.66
C ASP A 112 10.62 -1.24 -7.47
N GLY A 113 9.36 -1.72 -7.33
CA GLY A 113 8.88 -2.91 -8.00
C GLY A 113 9.22 -4.25 -7.34
N HIS A 114 9.91 -4.27 -6.19
CA HIS A 114 10.28 -5.49 -5.46
C HIS A 114 9.31 -5.79 -4.31
N PRO A 115 8.76 -7.02 -4.23
CA PRO A 115 7.73 -7.38 -3.25
C PRO A 115 8.18 -7.22 -1.79
N GLN A 116 7.29 -6.66 -0.97
CA GLN A 116 7.50 -6.36 0.45
C GLN A 116 6.45 -7.05 1.31
N TYR A 117 6.59 -8.35 1.56
CA TYR A 117 5.70 -9.09 2.46
C TYR A 117 6.45 -10.11 3.32
N ASN A 118 5.84 -10.50 4.43
CA ASN A 118 6.37 -11.55 5.29
C ASN A 118 6.24 -12.92 4.63
N GLY A 119 7.35 -13.63 4.44
CA GLY A 119 7.38 -14.94 3.79
C GLY A 119 6.62 -16.05 4.52
N VAL A 120 6.41 -15.92 5.84
CA VAL A 120 5.64 -16.87 6.65
C VAL A 120 4.14 -16.60 6.52
N TYR A 121 3.71 -15.35 6.69
CA TYR A 121 2.30 -14.96 6.81
C TYR A 121 1.72 -14.31 5.56
N GLY A 122 2.54 -13.90 4.61
CA GLY A 122 2.11 -13.28 3.35
C GLY A 122 1.67 -11.81 3.44
N HIS A 123 1.50 -11.25 4.62
CA HIS A 123 1.01 -9.88 4.78
C HIS A 123 2.15 -8.83 4.74
N PRO A 124 1.85 -7.60 4.32
CA PRO A 124 2.79 -6.48 4.42
C PRO A 124 3.07 -6.13 5.89
N ILE A 125 4.24 -5.53 6.16
CA ILE A 125 4.62 -5.04 7.48
C ILE A 125 4.60 -3.51 7.43
N SER A 126 3.48 -2.93 7.83
CA SER A 126 3.13 -1.51 7.63
C SER A 126 4.11 -0.53 8.27
N ASP A 127 4.76 -0.92 9.36
CA ASP A 127 5.79 -0.10 10.02
C ASP A 127 7.07 0.07 9.19
N SER A 128 7.26 -0.68 8.10
CA SER A 128 8.44 -0.56 7.21
C SER A 128 8.28 0.48 6.11
N TYR A 129 7.09 1.07 5.91
CA TYR A 129 6.83 1.93 4.76
C TYR A 129 6.99 3.41 5.11
N GLN A 130 8.21 3.92 4.93
CA GLN A 130 8.63 5.22 5.40
C GLN A 130 8.54 6.30 4.32
N THR A 131 8.08 7.50 4.70
CA THR A 131 7.98 8.66 3.82
C THR A 131 9.36 9.15 3.36
N LEU A 132 10.39 8.98 4.18
CA LEU A 132 11.73 9.50 3.96
C LEU A 132 12.36 9.04 2.65
N MET A 133 12.18 7.76 2.28
CA MET A 133 12.75 7.18 1.04
C MET A 133 11.91 7.44 -0.20
N ALA A 134 10.62 7.76 -0.06
CA ALA A 134 9.69 7.81 -1.18
C ALA A 134 9.81 9.11 -1.99
N GLU A 135 9.93 9.00 -3.31
CA GLU A 135 9.72 10.11 -4.26
C GLU A 135 8.23 10.27 -4.60
N ARG A 136 7.57 9.15 -4.81
CA ARG A 136 6.13 9.05 -5.00
C ARG A 136 5.63 7.67 -4.60
N VAL A 137 4.34 7.56 -4.45
CA VAL A 137 3.65 6.28 -4.27
C VAL A 137 2.63 6.11 -5.38
N GLU A 138 2.68 4.99 -6.07
CA GLU A 138 1.75 4.61 -7.11
C GLU A 138 0.82 3.52 -6.56
N VAL A 139 -0.50 3.78 -6.54
CA VAL A 139 -1.50 2.83 -6.05
C VAL A 139 -2.37 2.37 -7.20
N LEU A 140 -2.20 1.12 -7.59
CA LEU A 140 -3.03 0.46 -8.59
C LEU A 140 -4.19 -0.23 -7.89
N ARG A 141 -5.41 0.17 -8.23
CA ARG A 141 -6.65 -0.37 -7.66
C ARG A 141 -7.18 -1.51 -8.53
N GLY A 142 -7.36 -2.69 -7.94
CA GLY A 142 -7.72 -3.93 -8.64
C GLY A 142 -6.51 -4.79 -9.01
N PRO A 143 -6.73 -5.98 -9.59
CA PRO A 143 -5.67 -6.95 -9.84
C PRO A 143 -4.56 -6.44 -10.74
N ALA A 144 -3.33 -6.72 -10.34
CA ALA A 144 -2.12 -6.53 -11.13
C ALA A 144 -1.30 -7.83 -11.24
N SER A 145 -1.96 -8.96 -11.09
CA SER A 145 -1.31 -10.27 -11.02
C SER A 145 -0.64 -10.69 -12.31
N VAL A 146 -1.01 -10.13 -13.48
CA VAL A 146 -0.31 -10.39 -14.74
C VAL A 146 1.14 -9.93 -14.64
N ILE A 147 1.38 -8.74 -14.07
CA ILE A 147 2.72 -8.14 -13.98
C ILE A 147 3.47 -8.60 -12.72
N TYR A 148 2.76 -8.73 -11.59
CA TYR A 148 3.38 -8.90 -10.26
C TYR A 148 3.09 -10.26 -9.59
N GLY A 149 2.30 -11.12 -10.23
CA GLY A 149 2.03 -12.47 -9.75
C GLY A 149 1.12 -12.52 -8.52
N SER A 150 1.40 -13.49 -7.65
CA SER A 150 0.67 -13.71 -6.41
C SER A 150 0.71 -12.48 -5.49
N ASN A 151 -0.29 -12.35 -4.62
CA ASN A 151 -0.49 -11.24 -3.68
C ASN A 151 -0.93 -9.90 -4.32
N ALA A 152 -0.77 -9.70 -5.63
CA ALA A 152 -1.32 -8.54 -6.34
C ALA A 152 -2.80 -8.73 -6.74
N MET A 153 -3.53 -9.52 -5.97
CA MET A 153 -4.91 -9.89 -6.23
C MET A 153 -5.87 -8.71 -6.08
N GLY A 154 -5.77 -7.94 -5.00
CA GLY A 154 -6.66 -6.81 -4.73
C GLY A 154 -6.10 -5.45 -5.17
N GLY A 155 -4.80 -5.38 -5.45
CA GLY A 155 -4.12 -4.15 -5.86
C GLY A 155 -2.64 -4.14 -5.52
N VAL A 156 -1.97 -3.07 -5.92
CA VAL A 156 -0.54 -2.85 -5.68
C VAL A 156 -0.30 -1.45 -5.16
N ILE A 157 0.56 -1.33 -4.16
CA ILE A 157 1.12 -0.07 -3.67
C ILE A 157 2.61 -0.11 -3.97
N ASN A 158 3.08 0.71 -4.89
CA ASN A 158 4.51 0.77 -5.24
C ASN A 158 5.13 2.07 -4.71
N ILE A 159 6.09 1.92 -3.82
CA ILE A 159 6.89 3.02 -3.28
C ILE A 159 8.07 3.20 -4.22
N VAL A 160 8.06 4.27 -4.99
CA VAL A 160 9.19 4.63 -5.88
C VAL A 160 10.16 5.47 -5.07
N THR A 161 11.40 5.00 -4.96
CA THR A 161 12.42 5.67 -4.13
C THR A 161 13.02 6.88 -4.83
N ARG A 162 13.56 7.80 -4.03
CA ARG A 162 14.15 9.05 -4.49
C ARG A 162 15.41 8.80 -5.32
N LYS A 163 15.53 9.56 -6.40
CA LYS A 163 16.74 9.60 -7.25
C LYS A 163 17.08 11.06 -7.55
N MET A 164 18.34 11.43 -7.45
CA MET A 164 18.80 12.75 -7.83
C MET A 164 19.13 12.77 -9.33
N LEU A 165 18.48 13.68 -10.08
CA LEU A 165 18.60 13.74 -11.54
C LEU A 165 19.65 14.78 -12.02
N GLN A 166 19.97 15.77 -11.17
CA GLN A 166 20.91 16.84 -11.49
C GLN A 166 22.11 16.79 -10.55
N ASP A 167 23.27 17.20 -11.01
CA ASP A 167 24.49 17.29 -10.20
C ASP A 167 24.29 18.23 -8.99
N GLY A 168 24.82 17.81 -7.86
CA GLY A 168 24.74 18.57 -6.61
C GLY A 168 24.64 17.67 -5.38
N VAL A 169 24.45 18.31 -4.25
CA VAL A 169 24.23 17.69 -2.93
C VAL A 169 22.97 18.30 -2.33
N ARG A 170 22.13 17.49 -1.74
CA ARG A 170 20.94 17.91 -0.99
C ARG A 170 20.87 17.15 0.32
N THR A 171 20.94 17.87 1.41
CA THR A 171 20.76 17.33 2.76
C THR A 171 19.45 17.83 3.33
N ASN A 172 18.69 16.93 3.94
CA ASN A 172 17.46 17.28 4.63
C ASN A 172 17.45 16.65 6.02
N VAL A 173 17.21 17.46 7.04
CA VAL A 173 17.07 17.02 8.44
C VAL A 173 15.73 17.53 8.95
N ARG A 174 14.92 16.63 9.49
CA ARG A 174 13.62 16.95 10.10
C ARG A 174 13.57 16.39 11.51
N VAL A 175 13.17 17.22 12.47
CA VAL A 175 12.93 16.82 13.86
C VAL A 175 11.57 17.31 14.31
N GLY A 176 10.93 16.57 15.20
CA GLY A 176 9.64 16.94 15.76
C GLY A 176 9.36 16.28 17.08
N ALA A 177 8.48 16.91 17.85
CA ALA A 177 7.96 16.39 19.12
C ALA A 177 6.45 16.67 19.22
N GLY A 178 5.74 15.90 20.05
CA GLY A 178 4.32 16.08 20.19
C GLY A 178 3.67 15.28 21.32
N SER A 179 2.38 15.08 21.19
CA SER A 179 1.52 14.39 22.18
C SER A 179 2.09 13.04 22.59
N TYR A 180 1.86 12.65 23.83
CA TYR A 180 2.26 11.34 24.40
C TYR A 180 3.78 11.08 24.34
N GLY A 181 4.62 12.09 24.57
CA GLY A 181 6.06 11.94 24.54
C GLY A 181 6.62 11.54 23.16
N THR A 182 5.86 11.82 22.08
CA THR A 182 6.29 11.49 20.73
C THR A 182 7.48 12.36 20.31
N VAL A 183 8.50 11.70 19.76
CA VAL A 183 9.67 12.34 19.16
C VAL A 183 9.96 11.67 17.83
N THR A 184 10.25 12.47 16.81
CA THR A 184 10.67 11.98 15.48
C THR A 184 11.91 12.71 15.01
N GLY A 185 12.81 11.98 14.36
CA GLY A 185 14.01 12.53 13.74
C GLY A 185 14.30 11.80 12.43
N GLU A 186 14.55 12.56 11.37
CA GLU A 186 14.88 12.04 10.05
C GLU A 186 16.03 12.84 9.45
N ALA A 187 16.97 12.16 8.81
CA ALA A 187 18.03 12.80 8.05
C ALA A 187 18.22 12.06 6.72
N SER A 188 18.41 12.81 5.64
CA SER A 188 18.76 12.25 4.34
C SER A 188 19.76 13.12 3.62
N ASN A 189 20.65 12.47 2.90
CA ASN A 189 21.60 13.10 1.98
C ASN A 189 21.48 12.45 0.63
N THR A 190 21.33 13.24 -0.43
CA THR A 190 21.35 12.81 -1.82
C THR A 190 22.43 13.54 -2.56
N VAL A 191 23.24 12.81 -3.31
CA VAL A 191 24.36 13.33 -4.10
C VAL A 191 24.23 12.85 -5.52
N ARG A 192 24.53 13.72 -6.48
CA ARG A 192 24.85 13.34 -7.84
C ARG A 192 26.12 14.06 -8.28
N LYS A 193 27.03 13.31 -8.90
CA LYS A 193 28.22 13.84 -9.53
C LYS A 193 28.48 13.09 -10.84
N GLY A 194 28.15 13.72 -11.96
CA GLY A 194 28.24 13.12 -13.27
C GLY A 194 27.38 11.83 -13.36
N LYS A 195 28.04 10.71 -13.56
CA LYS A 195 27.39 9.39 -13.72
C LYS A 195 26.99 8.71 -12.41
N PHE A 196 27.55 9.14 -11.29
CA PHE A 196 27.28 8.55 -9.97
C PHE A 196 26.17 9.29 -9.23
N SER A 197 25.29 8.57 -8.59
CA SER A 197 24.31 9.12 -7.64
C SER A 197 24.19 8.24 -6.40
N SER A 198 23.95 8.87 -5.27
CA SER A 198 23.72 8.19 -4.00
C SER A 198 22.61 8.84 -3.19
N MET A 199 21.93 8.04 -2.40
CA MET A 199 21.01 8.48 -1.36
C MET A 199 21.30 7.68 -0.11
N VAL A 200 21.49 8.39 1.01
CA VAL A 200 21.60 7.82 2.36
C VAL A 200 20.54 8.49 3.21
N ALA A 201 19.79 7.71 3.96
CA ALA A 201 18.78 8.24 4.86
C ALA A 201 18.68 7.42 6.14
N GLY A 202 18.34 8.07 7.24
CA GLY A 202 18.12 7.44 8.53
C GLY A 202 16.98 8.12 9.28
N GLN A 203 16.30 7.33 10.12
CA GLN A 203 15.20 7.83 10.94
C GLN A 203 15.18 7.19 12.32
N TYR A 204 14.60 7.94 13.25
CA TYR A 204 14.22 7.50 14.58
C TYR A 204 12.86 8.06 14.96
N SER A 205 12.00 7.26 15.57
CA SER A 205 10.75 7.72 16.14
C SER A 205 10.38 6.94 17.39
N ARG A 206 9.79 7.62 18.38
CA ARG A 206 9.25 6.98 19.58
C ARG A 206 7.98 7.68 20.03
N THR A 207 7.15 6.96 20.76
CA THR A 207 5.99 7.50 21.46
C THR A 207 5.60 6.58 22.62
N ASP A 208 5.06 7.16 23.71
CA ASP A 208 4.44 6.38 24.77
C ASP A 208 3.01 5.95 24.41
N ASN A 209 2.45 6.58 23.34
CA ASN A 209 1.06 6.43 22.90
C ASN A 209 0.01 6.80 23.97
N HIS A 210 -1.27 6.76 23.61
CA HIS A 210 -2.37 7.29 24.43
C HIS A 210 -2.92 6.32 25.47
N ARG A 211 -2.46 5.07 25.52
CA ARG A 211 -2.84 4.05 26.51
C ARG A 211 -1.60 3.56 27.26
N PRO A 212 -1.71 3.21 28.54
CA PRO A 212 -0.62 2.56 29.27
C PRO A 212 -0.15 1.29 28.58
N ASN A 213 1.14 0.97 28.64
CA ASN A 213 1.77 -0.21 28.05
C ASN A 213 1.59 -0.29 26.52
N MET A 214 1.63 0.85 25.83
CA MET A 214 1.43 0.94 24.39
C MET A 214 2.61 1.62 23.67
N GLY A 215 3.77 1.69 24.33
CA GLY A 215 4.96 2.35 23.80
C GLY A 215 5.40 1.74 22.46
N PHE A 216 5.92 2.63 21.60
CA PHE A 216 6.46 2.29 20.29
C PHE A 216 7.81 3.02 20.10
N GLU A 217 8.76 2.32 19.53
CA GLU A 217 10.06 2.86 19.16
C GLU A 217 10.51 2.23 17.85
N GLN A 218 11.01 3.04 16.92
CA GLN A 218 11.44 2.62 15.60
C GLN A 218 12.70 3.34 15.18
N TYR A 219 13.58 2.63 14.50
CA TYR A 219 14.70 3.21 13.76
C TYR A 219 14.95 2.44 12.47
N GLY A 220 15.50 3.13 11.49
CA GLY A 220 15.73 2.52 10.19
C GLY A 220 16.67 3.36 9.34
N GLY A 221 17.06 2.78 8.23
CA GLY A 221 17.93 3.43 7.27
C GLY A 221 17.71 2.93 5.86
N HIS A 222 18.01 3.79 4.90
CA HIS A 222 17.95 3.53 3.48
C HIS A 222 19.25 3.96 2.80
N LEU A 223 19.77 3.12 1.91
CA LEU A 223 20.93 3.38 1.07
C LEU A 223 20.59 3.03 -0.36
N LYS A 224 20.83 3.95 -1.30
CA LYS A 224 20.80 3.66 -2.74
C LYS A 224 22.03 4.25 -3.41
N LEU A 225 22.71 3.42 -4.17
CA LEU A 225 23.86 3.80 -5.02
C LEU A 225 23.50 3.47 -6.44
N ALA A 226 23.71 4.41 -7.36
CA ALA A 226 23.43 4.19 -8.77
C ALA A 226 24.53 4.78 -9.66
N TYR A 227 24.73 4.15 -10.82
CA TYR A 227 25.72 4.56 -11.79
C TYR A 227 25.16 4.47 -13.21
N ASP A 228 25.24 5.58 -13.95
CA ASP A 228 24.84 5.67 -15.35
C ASP A 228 26.05 5.32 -16.24
N PHE A 229 26.15 4.08 -16.72
CA PHE A 229 27.25 3.64 -17.60
C PHE A 229 27.25 4.41 -18.91
N THR A 230 26.05 4.53 -19.50
CA THR A 230 25.77 5.28 -20.74
C THR A 230 24.45 6.07 -20.55
N PRO A 231 24.06 6.92 -21.52
CA PRO A 231 22.72 7.54 -21.49
C PRO A 231 21.56 6.53 -21.49
N HIS A 232 21.82 5.29 -21.87
CA HIS A 232 20.81 4.24 -22.04
C HIS A 232 20.91 3.11 -21.00
N TRP A 233 22.01 2.98 -20.28
CA TRP A 233 22.24 1.92 -19.31
C TRP A 233 22.62 2.47 -17.96
N ASN A 234 21.90 2.05 -16.96
CA ASN A 234 22.25 2.32 -15.56
C ASN A 234 22.17 1.04 -14.72
N ALA A 235 22.84 1.06 -13.58
CA ALA A 235 22.66 0.06 -12.54
C ALA A 235 22.54 0.73 -11.18
N TYR A 236 21.86 0.04 -10.27
CA TYR A 236 21.78 0.46 -8.88
C TYR A 236 21.86 -0.73 -7.93
N ILE A 237 22.25 -0.41 -6.70
CA ILE A 237 22.09 -1.27 -5.53
C ILE A 237 21.35 -0.43 -4.49
N ASP A 238 20.36 -1.00 -3.85
CA ASP A 238 19.67 -0.39 -2.73
C ASP A 238 19.53 -1.34 -1.54
N ALA A 239 19.40 -0.76 -0.36
CA ALA A 239 19.14 -1.47 0.88
C ALA A 239 18.23 -0.60 1.77
N ASP A 240 17.19 -1.20 2.31
CA ASP A 240 16.34 -0.62 3.33
C ASP A 240 16.27 -1.55 4.52
N ILE A 241 16.34 -1.00 5.73
CA ILE A 241 16.20 -1.73 6.97
C ILE A 241 15.41 -0.92 7.99
N THR A 242 14.45 -1.56 8.62
CA THR A 242 13.66 -1.02 9.71
C THR A 242 13.61 -1.98 10.88
N HIS A 243 13.86 -1.46 12.08
CA HIS A 243 13.64 -2.17 13.34
C HIS A 243 12.65 -1.40 14.20
N PHE A 244 11.69 -2.10 14.79
CA PHE A 244 10.79 -1.49 15.75
C PHE A 244 10.49 -2.39 16.94
N ASN A 245 10.26 -1.72 18.09
CA ASN A 245 9.74 -2.29 19.31
C ASN A 245 8.33 -1.74 19.53
N ALA A 246 7.37 -2.60 19.79
CA ALA A 246 6.01 -2.19 20.08
C ALA A 246 5.46 -2.98 21.26
N SER A 247 4.94 -2.28 22.25
CA SER A 247 4.15 -2.88 23.33
C SER A 247 2.68 -2.74 23.01
N TYR A 248 1.84 -3.65 23.48
CA TYR A 248 0.41 -3.50 23.33
C TYR A 248 -0.35 -4.03 24.53
N PRO A 249 -1.35 -3.27 25.02
CA PRO A 249 -2.08 -3.61 26.24
C PRO A 249 -3.26 -4.57 26.00
N GLY A 250 -3.43 -5.09 24.76
CA GLY A 250 -4.63 -5.82 24.38
C GLY A 250 -5.84 -4.90 24.16
N GLN A 251 -7.01 -5.52 24.01
CA GLN A 251 -8.29 -4.80 23.96
C GLN A 251 -8.60 -4.18 25.33
N ASP A 252 -9.35 -3.08 25.35
CA ASP A 252 -9.81 -2.46 26.61
C ASP A 252 -10.70 -3.40 27.42
N VAL A 253 -11.47 -4.28 26.75
CA VAL A 253 -12.33 -5.31 27.37
C VAL A 253 -11.60 -6.63 27.67
N LYS A 254 -10.41 -6.85 27.11
CA LYS A 254 -9.56 -8.02 27.30
C LYS A 254 -8.09 -7.59 27.35
N PRO A 255 -7.63 -6.99 28.46
CA PRO A 255 -6.26 -6.50 28.56
C PRO A 255 -5.26 -7.65 28.51
N VAL A 256 -4.07 -7.34 28.01
CA VAL A 256 -2.92 -8.24 27.94
C VAL A 256 -1.74 -7.57 28.62
N TYR A 257 -1.05 -8.30 29.50
CA TYR A 257 0.07 -7.78 30.27
C TYR A 257 1.39 -8.32 29.72
N GLY A 258 2.38 -7.45 29.61
CA GLY A 258 3.74 -7.81 29.19
C GLY A 258 3.88 -8.13 27.69
N ALA A 259 2.85 -7.88 26.87
CA ALA A 259 2.93 -8.11 25.44
C ALA A 259 3.86 -7.12 24.77
N ARG A 260 4.82 -7.64 23.99
CA ARG A 260 5.84 -6.84 23.31
C ARG A 260 6.35 -7.53 22.04
N GLN A 261 6.66 -6.74 21.04
CA GLN A 261 7.17 -7.16 19.74
C GLN A 261 8.50 -6.48 19.44
N TRP A 262 9.44 -7.23 18.87
CA TRP A 262 10.71 -6.75 18.32
C TRP A 262 10.79 -7.29 16.90
N ILE A 263 10.69 -6.41 15.94
CA ILE A 263 10.57 -6.75 14.53
C ILE A 263 11.68 -6.05 13.76
N THR A 264 12.39 -6.81 12.93
CA THR A 264 13.31 -6.28 11.93
C THR A 264 12.84 -6.70 10.56
N ARG A 265 12.72 -5.75 9.65
CA ARG A 265 12.44 -5.99 8.22
C ARG A 265 13.49 -5.29 7.39
N GLY A 266 13.82 -5.85 6.26
CA GLY A 266 14.73 -5.22 5.32
C GLY A 266 14.57 -5.77 3.92
N VAL A 267 15.04 -5.01 2.95
CA VAL A 267 15.21 -5.43 1.57
C VAL A 267 16.58 -4.99 1.07
N VAL A 268 17.21 -5.83 0.29
CA VAL A 268 18.39 -5.49 -0.50
C VAL A 268 18.07 -5.84 -1.93
N SER A 269 18.34 -4.92 -2.85
CA SER A 269 18.15 -5.18 -4.27
C SER A 269 19.29 -4.63 -5.11
N ALA A 270 19.45 -5.19 -6.30
CA ALA A 270 20.34 -4.70 -7.34
C ALA A 270 19.64 -4.87 -8.68
N ALA A 271 19.81 -3.88 -9.57
CA ALA A 271 19.27 -3.95 -10.92
C ALA A 271 20.20 -3.33 -11.94
N VAL A 272 20.10 -3.85 -13.17
CA VAL A 272 20.62 -3.23 -14.38
C VAL A 272 19.44 -2.90 -15.27
N GLU A 273 19.34 -1.65 -15.68
CA GLU A 273 18.23 -1.12 -16.47
C GLU A 273 18.73 -0.61 -17.82
N ASN A 274 17.93 -0.80 -18.86
CA ASN A 274 18.13 -0.16 -20.14
C ASN A 274 16.92 0.71 -20.51
N ASN A 275 17.21 1.83 -21.18
CA ASN A 275 16.18 2.75 -21.66
C ASN A 275 16.62 3.39 -22.97
N TYR A 276 16.11 2.85 -24.07
CA TYR A 276 16.27 3.36 -25.42
C TYR A 276 14.94 3.94 -25.92
N GLU A 277 14.95 4.62 -27.03
CA GLU A 277 13.75 5.22 -27.62
C GLU A 277 12.62 4.20 -27.86
N ARG A 278 12.97 3.01 -28.36
CA ARG A 278 12.00 1.96 -28.70
C ARG A 278 11.96 0.79 -27.74
N THR A 279 12.97 0.63 -26.90
CA THR A 279 13.05 -0.51 -25.97
C THR A 279 13.48 -0.06 -24.59
N SER A 280 12.91 -0.68 -23.56
CA SER A 280 13.31 -0.48 -22.15
C SER A 280 13.11 -1.75 -21.36
N GLY A 281 13.95 -1.99 -20.37
CA GLY A 281 13.83 -3.18 -19.55
C GLY A 281 14.76 -3.16 -18.36
N ALA A 282 14.63 -4.17 -17.52
CA ALA A 282 15.49 -4.37 -16.36
C ALA A 282 15.69 -5.87 -16.06
N LEU A 283 16.84 -6.16 -15.51
CA LEU A 283 17.12 -7.39 -14.78
C LEU A 283 17.45 -7.01 -13.35
N SER A 284 16.71 -7.57 -12.40
CA SER A 284 16.89 -7.31 -10.98
C SER A 284 17.00 -8.59 -10.17
N ILE A 285 17.76 -8.50 -9.07
CA ILE A 285 17.81 -9.49 -8.00
C ILE A 285 17.49 -8.78 -6.70
N PHE A 286 16.69 -9.42 -5.84
CA PHE A 286 16.31 -8.84 -4.55
C PHE A 286 16.15 -9.90 -3.48
N THR A 287 16.32 -9.48 -2.23
CA THR A 287 15.99 -10.27 -1.04
C THR A 287 15.28 -9.38 -0.03
N ASN A 288 14.03 -9.69 0.24
CA ASN A 288 13.28 -9.16 1.37
C ASN A 288 13.41 -10.15 2.52
N PHE A 289 13.78 -9.70 3.71
CA PHE A 289 13.99 -10.57 4.87
C PHE A 289 13.36 -10.00 6.13
N GLY A 290 13.08 -10.88 7.09
CA GLY A 290 12.53 -10.48 8.38
C GLY A 290 12.89 -11.38 9.53
N ARG A 291 12.90 -10.75 10.73
CA ARG A 291 13.03 -11.44 12.01
C ARG A 291 12.02 -10.87 12.99
N HIS A 292 11.22 -11.75 13.56
CA HIS A 292 10.25 -11.40 14.58
C HIS A 292 10.59 -12.11 15.89
N LYS A 293 10.53 -11.38 16.99
CA LYS A 293 10.48 -11.85 18.36
C LYS A 293 9.24 -11.24 18.99
N ILE A 294 8.33 -12.08 19.48
CA ILE A 294 7.06 -11.62 20.03
C ILE A 294 6.85 -12.28 21.39
N ASP A 295 6.56 -11.47 22.37
CA ASP A 295 5.93 -11.86 23.61
C ASP A 295 4.44 -11.60 23.47
N ASP A 296 3.62 -12.63 23.43
CA ASP A 296 2.17 -12.47 23.30
C ASP A 296 1.53 -11.95 24.58
N GLY A 297 2.29 -11.90 25.67
CA GLY A 297 1.81 -11.48 26.98
C GLY A 297 0.82 -12.47 27.60
N SER A 298 0.22 -12.08 28.71
CA SER A 298 -0.75 -12.89 29.44
C SER A 298 -1.99 -12.09 29.82
N ALA A 299 -3.11 -12.75 29.88
CA ALA A 299 -4.35 -12.17 30.44
C ALA A 299 -4.25 -11.97 31.97
N ASP A 300 -3.34 -12.66 32.64
CA ASP A 300 -3.06 -12.57 34.07
C ASP A 300 -1.68 -11.96 34.30
N ALA A 301 -1.61 -10.77 34.89
CA ALA A 301 -0.35 -10.06 35.15
C ALA A 301 0.59 -10.84 36.08
N THR A 302 0.07 -11.73 36.92
CA THR A 302 0.86 -12.54 37.85
C THR A 302 1.44 -13.80 37.23
N LYS A 303 0.99 -14.16 36.02
CA LYS A 303 1.40 -15.35 35.27
C LYS A 303 1.92 -14.99 33.88
N PRO A 304 3.11 -14.39 33.79
CA PRO A 304 3.70 -14.07 32.48
C PRO A 304 3.92 -15.33 31.67
N THR A 305 3.86 -15.19 30.32
CA THR A 305 4.20 -16.32 29.43
C THR A 305 5.65 -16.72 29.62
N SER A 306 5.94 -18.04 29.55
CA SER A 306 7.31 -18.58 29.65
C SER A 306 8.06 -18.63 28.33
N ARG A 307 7.42 -18.20 27.22
CA ARG A 307 7.96 -18.38 25.87
C ARG A 307 7.87 -17.12 25.02
N TYR A 308 8.80 -17.02 24.07
CA TYR A 308 8.72 -16.08 22.95
C TYR A 308 8.32 -16.79 21.68
N PHE A 309 7.43 -16.21 20.89
CA PHE A 309 7.30 -16.56 19.50
C PHE A 309 8.47 -15.98 18.70
N ARG A 310 9.03 -16.79 17.79
CA ARG A 310 10.12 -16.39 16.89
C ARG A 310 9.74 -16.74 15.46
N SER A 311 10.03 -15.84 14.52
CA SER A 311 10.03 -16.19 13.11
C SER A 311 11.20 -15.55 12.37
N LYS A 312 11.62 -16.21 11.30
CA LYS A 312 12.59 -15.74 10.32
C LYS A 312 12.05 -16.06 8.94
N ASP A 313 12.10 -15.10 8.04
CA ASP A 313 11.67 -15.29 6.66
C ASP A 313 12.59 -14.55 5.69
N ALA A 314 12.61 -15.05 4.46
CA ALA A 314 13.25 -14.41 3.33
C ALA A 314 12.48 -14.71 2.05
N LEU A 315 12.32 -13.70 1.22
CA LEU A 315 11.82 -13.81 -0.14
C LEU A 315 12.93 -13.30 -1.05
N THR A 316 13.60 -14.22 -1.75
CA THR A 316 14.65 -13.90 -2.71
C THR A 316 14.11 -14.10 -4.11
N GLY A 317 14.32 -13.15 -5.00
CA GLY A 317 13.80 -13.23 -6.35
C GLY A 317 14.74 -12.67 -7.41
N ILE A 318 14.53 -13.14 -8.64
CA ILE A 318 15.09 -12.59 -9.86
C ILE A 318 13.91 -12.21 -10.74
N SER A 319 13.92 -11.00 -11.26
CA SER A 319 12.88 -10.50 -12.16
C SER A 319 13.55 -9.91 -13.39
N TRP A 320 13.08 -10.33 -14.55
CA TRP A 320 13.48 -9.76 -15.82
C TRP A 320 12.26 -9.32 -16.60
N TYR A 321 12.34 -8.17 -17.22
CA TYR A 321 11.40 -7.75 -18.24
C TYR A 321 12.08 -6.95 -19.34
N GLN A 322 11.49 -7.02 -20.54
CA GLN A 322 11.88 -6.19 -21.67
C GLN A 322 10.64 -5.73 -22.42
N SER A 323 10.53 -4.44 -22.65
CA SER A 323 9.50 -3.83 -23.47
C SER A 323 10.07 -3.34 -24.78
N ALA A 324 9.27 -3.46 -25.84
CA ALA A 324 9.64 -2.97 -27.18
C ALA A 324 8.43 -2.32 -27.87
N ARG A 325 8.71 -1.27 -28.64
CA ARG A 325 7.79 -0.72 -29.65
C ARG A 325 8.14 -1.34 -30.99
N LEU A 326 7.36 -2.33 -31.42
CA LEU A 326 7.66 -3.07 -32.66
C LEU A 326 7.24 -2.25 -33.90
N PHE A 327 6.13 -1.53 -33.78
CA PHE A 327 5.58 -0.62 -34.78
C PHE A 327 4.81 0.52 -34.11
N GLU A 328 4.24 1.41 -34.90
CA GLU A 328 3.55 2.60 -34.38
C GLU A 328 2.35 2.22 -33.49
N GLY A 329 2.22 2.91 -32.35
CA GLY A 329 1.16 2.65 -31.37
C GLY A 329 1.30 1.34 -30.59
N ASN A 330 2.29 0.48 -30.94
CA ASN A 330 2.50 -0.79 -30.26
C ASN A 330 3.43 -0.67 -29.06
N ARG A 331 3.15 -1.48 -28.04
CA ARG A 331 4.09 -1.81 -26.97
C ARG A 331 3.88 -3.25 -26.54
N LEU A 332 4.89 -4.07 -26.70
CA LEU A 332 4.98 -5.42 -26.18
C LEU A 332 5.92 -5.43 -24.99
N THR A 333 5.48 -5.99 -23.87
CA THR A 333 6.31 -6.28 -22.69
C THR A 333 6.35 -7.79 -22.50
N LEU A 334 7.54 -8.35 -22.38
CA LEU A 334 7.78 -9.74 -21.99
C LEU A 334 8.49 -9.74 -20.65
N GLY A 335 8.17 -10.70 -19.79
CA GLY A 335 8.86 -10.84 -18.53
C GLY A 335 8.88 -12.26 -17.98
N ALA A 336 9.81 -12.48 -17.07
CA ALA A 336 9.98 -13.72 -16.34
C ALA A 336 10.41 -13.43 -14.90
N ASP A 337 9.83 -14.15 -13.96
CA ASP A 337 10.10 -14.01 -12.53
C ASP A 337 10.44 -15.38 -11.93
N TYR A 338 11.38 -15.39 -11.00
CA TYR A 338 11.64 -16.50 -10.10
C TYR A 338 11.65 -15.98 -8.67
N GLN A 339 10.98 -16.69 -7.76
CA GLN A 339 10.98 -16.38 -6.33
C GLN A 339 11.20 -17.64 -5.50
N HIS A 340 12.12 -17.53 -4.56
CA HIS A 340 12.35 -18.50 -3.49
C HIS A 340 11.90 -17.90 -2.17
N ILE A 341 10.92 -18.52 -1.54
CA ILE A 341 10.32 -18.02 -0.30
C ILE A 341 10.65 -19.02 0.81
N TYR A 342 11.37 -18.54 1.81
CA TYR A 342 11.74 -19.26 3.01
C TYR A 342 11.01 -18.71 4.23
N GLY A 343 10.57 -19.57 5.13
CA GLY A 343 9.99 -19.18 6.41
C GLY A 343 10.21 -20.23 7.49
N ASN A 344 10.49 -19.75 8.69
CA ASN A 344 10.64 -20.57 9.89
C ASN A 344 9.97 -19.87 11.07
N ALA A 345 9.09 -20.59 11.78
CA ALA A 345 8.40 -20.08 12.97
C ALA A 345 8.43 -21.13 14.09
N TYR A 346 8.77 -20.71 15.31
CA TYR A 346 8.95 -21.56 16.47
C TYR A 346 8.81 -20.77 17.77
N TYR A 347 8.70 -21.47 18.89
CA TYR A 347 8.77 -20.86 20.22
C TYR A 347 10.13 -21.13 20.86
N THR A 348 10.60 -20.17 21.66
CA THR A 348 11.77 -20.35 22.54
C THR A 348 11.38 -20.11 23.97
N ASP A 349 11.94 -20.90 24.90
CA ASP A 349 11.84 -20.64 26.33
C ASP A 349 12.48 -19.29 26.67
N LYS A 350 11.88 -18.53 27.57
CA LYS A 350 12.38 -17.20 27.96
C LYS A 350 13.62 -17.25 28.84
N THR A 351 13.76 -18.30 29.62
CA THR A 351 14.84 -18.46 30.62
C THR A 351 16.05 -19.14 30.00
N THR A 352 15.85 -20.29 29.33
CA THR A 352 16.96 -21.10 28.79
C THR A 352 17.30 -20.69 27.34
N GLY A 353 16.37 -20.10 26.59
CA GLY A 353 16.52 -19.80 25.17
C GLY A 353 16.33 -21.02 24.26
N ASP A 354 16.04 -22.18 24.80
CA ASP A 354 15.86 -23.41 24.06
C ASP A 354 14.66 -23.37 23.12
N ILE A 355 14.78 -24.01 21.96
CA ILE A 355 13.68 -24.18 21.03
C ILE A 355 12.68 -25.18 21.60
N LEU A 356 11.48 -24.73 21.86
CA LEU A 356 10.37 -25.57 22.30
C LEU A 356 9.79 -26.32 21.10
N VAL A 357 9.58 -27.63 21.27
CA VAL A 357 8.90 -28.46 20.27
C VAL A 357 7.43 -28.02 20.23
N THR A 358 6.96 -27.52 19.05
CA THR A 358 5.54 -27.22 18.87
C THR A 358 4.73 -28.52 18.83
N PRO A 359 3.47 -28.53 19.30
CA PRO A 359 2.64 -29.74 19.33
C PRO A 359 2.52 -30.48 18.00
N ASN A 360 2.79 -29.81 16.89
CA ASN A 360 2.63 -30.35 15.53
C ASN A 360 3.83 -31.07 14.96
N LYS A 361 4.90 -31.28 15.71
CA LYS A 361 6.13 -31.93 15.26
C LYS A 361 6.79 -31.36 14.00
N GLN A 362 6.27 -30.28 13.46
CA GLN A 362 6.88 -29.60 12.33
C GLN A 362 7.94 -28.66 12.86
N SER A 363 9.13 -28.71 12.28
CA SER A 363 10.25 -27.82 12.64
C SER A 363 9.99 -26.35 12.41
N GLY A 364 8.77 -25.98 11.97
CA GLY A 364 8.40 -24.65 11.55
C GLY A 364 9.17 -24.16 10.33
N ARG A 365 9.99 -25.03 9.72
CA ARG A 365 10.79 -24.67 8.56
C ARG A 365 10.09 -25.08 7.28
N SER A 366 9.91 -24.14 6.36
CA SER A 366 9.32 -24.39 5.07
C SER A 366 9.95 -23.48 4.00
N TYR A 367 9.91 -23.93 2.76
CA TYR A 367 10.23 -23.12 1.59
C TYR A 367 9.33 -23.49 0.43
N ARG A 368 9.18 -22.57 -0.51
CA ARG A 368 8.46 -22.76 -1.76
C ARG A 368 9.12 -21.95 -2.86
N ASN A 369 8.92 -22.38 -4.10
CA ASN A 369 9.41 -21.69 -5.28
C ASN A 369 8.23 -21.29 -6.16
N GLU A 370 8.35 -20.14 -6.80
CA GLU A 370 7.42 -19.63 -7.79
C GLU A 370 8.22 -19.26 -9.04
N VAL A 371 7.76 -19.72 -10.21
CA VAL A 371 8.34 -19.39 -11.52
C VAL A 371 7.20 -18.89 -12.41
N ALA A 372 7.44 -17.80 -13.12
CA ALA A 372 6.42 -17.28 -14.01
C ALA A 372 7.01 -16.67 -15.27
N GLY A 373 6.23 -16.75 -16.34
CA GLY A 373 6.44 -15.99 -17.56
C GLY A 373 5.18 -15.22 -17.94
N TYR A 374 5.33 -14.02 -18.46
CA TYR A 374 4.21 -13.20 -18.85
C TYR A 374 4.50 -12.35 -20.10
N PHE A 375 3.42 -11.96 -20.75
CA PHE A 375 3.45 -10.90 -21.75
C PHE A 375 2.29 -9.93 -21.53
N ASP A 376 2.50 -8.70 -22.00
CA ASP A 376 1.50 -7.65 -22.03
C ASP A 376 1.65 -6.88 -23.34
N VAL A 377 0.56 -6.74 -24.07
CA VAL A 377 0.50 -6.06 -25.38
C VAL A 377 -0.46 -4.91 -25.29
N ARG A 378 0.02 -3.71 -25.53
CA ARG A 378 -0.80 -2.54 -25.70
C ARG A 378 -0.69 -2.05 -27.14
N GLN A 379 -1.83 -1.74 -27.75
CA GLN A 379 -1.93 -1.24 -29.12
C GLN A 379 -2.87 -0.04 -29.19
N ASP A 380 -2.34 1.09 -29.59
CA ASP A 380 -3.11 2.24 -30.05
C ASP A 380 -3.58 1.95 -31.49
N LEU A 381 -4.84 1.57 -31.66
CA LEU A 381 -5.42 1.27 -32.96
C LEU A 381 -5.62 2.53 -33.80
N VAL A 382 -6.08 3.57 -33.11
CA VAL A 382 -6.25 4.92 -33.62
C VAL A 382 -6.03 5.91 -32.48
N GLY A 383 -5.88 7.20 -32.76
CA GLY A 383 -5.56 8.23 -31.75
C GLY A 383 -6.49 8.26 -30.53
N TRP A 384 -7.74 7.78 -30.69
CA TRP A 384 -8.73 7.78 -29.60
C TRP A 384 -8.99 6.39 -28.98
N LEU A 385 -8.41 5.29 -29.51
CA LEU A 385 -8.68 3.92 -29.05
C LEU A 385 -7.39 3.14 -28.79
N THR A 386 -7.21 2.70 -27.58
CA THR A 386 -6.14 1.78 -27.14
C THR A 386 -6.73 0.46 -26.65
N LEU A 387 -6.16 -0.65 -27.08
CA LEU A 387 -6.41 -1.98 -26.54
C LEU A 387 -5.20 -2.44 -25.73
N ASP A 388 -5.47 -3.21 -24.69
CA ASP A 388 -4.45 -3.79 -23.80
C ASP A 388 -4.85 -5.25 -23.51
N ALA A 389 -3.88 -6.16 -23.63
CA ALA A 389 -4.11 -7.58 -23.33
C ALA A 389 -2.85 -8.18 -22.70
N GLY A 390 -3.00 -8.84 -21.58
CA GLY A 390 -1.92 -9.49 -20.88
C GLY A 390 -2.25 -10.91 -20.46
N LEU A 391 -1.24 -11.75 -20.39
CA LEU A 391 -1.36 -13.12 -19.91
C LEU A 391 -0.10 -13.52 -19.14
N ARG A 392 -0.29 -14.11 -17.98
CA ARG A 392 0.77 -14.72 -17.16
C ARG A 392 0.48 -16.18 -16.92
N LEU A 393 1.49 -17.02 -17.00
CA LEU A 393 1.53 -18.35 -16.45
C LEU A 393 2.43 -18.33 -15.21
N ASP A 394 1.86 -18.65 -14.07
CA ASP A 394 2.55 -18.74 -12.79
C ASP A 394 2.56 -20.21 -12.33
N HIS A 395 3.71 -20.72 -11.94
CA HIS A 395 3.86 -22.07 -11.42
C HIS A 395 4.43 -22.04 -10.01
N HIS A 396 3.65 -22.50 -9.05
CA HIS A 396 4.04 -22.63 -7.66
C HIS A 396 4.36 -24.09 -7.35
N SER A 397 5.51 -24.35 -6.71
CA SER A 397 6.04 -25.70 -6.46
C SER A 397 5.13 -26.66 -5.70
N ILE A 398 4.07 -26.15 -5.06
CA ILE A 398 3.13 -26.94 -4.23
C ILE A 398 1.73 -26.94 -4.85
N THR A 399 1.19 -25.76 -5.19
CA THR A 399 -0.20 -25.61 -5.65
C THR A 399 -0.38 -25.74 -7.16
N GLY A 400 0.72 -25.88 -7.91
CA GLY A 400 0.69 -26.05 -9.36
C GLY A 400 0.59 -24.72 -10.12
N SER A 401 -0.03 -24.76 -11.31
CA SER A 401 -0.01 -23.64 -12.24
C SER A 401 -1.32 -22.88 -12.28
N GLU A 402 -1.24 -21.55 -12.43
CA GLU A 402 -2.36 -20.63 -12.65
C GLU A 402 -2.16 -19.80 -13.91
N TRP A 403 -3.23 -19.65 -14.69
CA TRP A 403 -3.32 -18.74 -15.82
C TRP A 403 -4.02 -17.45 -15.42
N ILE A 404 -3.39 -16.32 -15.68
CA ILE A 404 -3.83 -15.01 -15.24
C ILE A 404 -3.99 -14.09 -16.46
N PRO A 405 -5.19 -14.02 -17.07
CA PRO A 405 -5.47 -13.09 -18.15
C PRO A 405 -5.92 -11.73 -17.64
N GLN A 406 -5.65 -10.69 -18.46
CA GLN A 406 -6.27 -9.38 -18.38
C GLN A 406 -6.62 -8.87 -19.78
N PHE A 407 -7.64 -8.04 -19.85
CA PHE A 407 -8.01 -7.32 -21.06
C PHE A 407 -8.58 -5.95 -20.72
N GLY A 408 -8.14 -4.92 -21.45
CA GLY A 408 -8.54 -3.56 -21.23
C GLY A 408 -8.75 -2.76 -22.51
N VAL A 409 -9.60 -1.77 -22.42
CA VAL A 409 -9.90 -0.83 -23.51
C VAL A 409 -9.85 0.60 -22.95
N VAL A 410 -9.18 1.47 -23.65
CA VAL A 410 -9.19 2.92 -23.35
C VAL A 410 -9.73 3.65 -24.56
N VAL A 411 -10.81 4.42 -24.36
CA VAL A 411 -11.41 5.30 -25.37
C VAL A 411 -11.19 6.74 -24.92
N ARG A 412 -10.59 7.56 -25.76
CA ARG A 412 -10.34 8.98 -25.53
C ARG A 412 -11.26 9.83 -26.45
N PRO A 413 -12.54 9.99 -26.06
CA PRO A 413 -13.49 10.73 -26.88
C PRO A 413 -13.18 12.23 -26.93
N LEU A 414 -12.39 12.71 -25.97
CA LEU A 414 -11.90 14.08 -25.83
C LEU A 414 -10.39 14.04 -25.62
N SER A 415 -9.67 15.08 -26.03
CA SER A 415 -8.22 15.20 -25.77
C SER A 415 -7.88 15.22 -24.27
N THR A 416 -8.83 15.67 -23.46
CA THR A 416 -8.73 15.84 -22.00
C THR A 416 -9.51 14.80 -21.20
N GLY A 417 -10.18 13.84 -21.86
CA GLY A 417 -11.05 12.87 -21.19
C GLY A 417 -10.92 11.45 -21.73
N GLU A 418 -10.90 10.47 -20.84
CA GLU A 418 -10.87 9.05 -21.18
C GLU A 418 -11.94 8.23 -20.46
N VAL A 419 -12.49 7.25 -21.16
CA VAL A 419 -13.26 6.10 -20.64
C VAL A 419 -12.35 4.88 -20.66
N LYS A 420 -12.32 4.13 -19.60
CA LYS A 420 -11.54 2.89 -19.50
C LYS A 420 -12.45 1.75 -19.05
N ALA A 421 -12.30 0.60 -19.69
CA ALA A 421 -12.94 -0.64 -19.25
C ALA A 421 -11.87 -1.72 -19.10
N MET A 422 -11.94 -2.51 -18.04
CA MET A 422 -10.97 -3.55 -17.75
C MET A 422 -11.63 -4.79 -17.14
N VAL A 423 -11.17 -5.94 -17.57
CA VAL A 423 -11.44 -7.24 -16.96
C VAL A 423 -10.09 -7.87 -16.62
N SER A 424 -9.89 -8.24 -15.38
CA SER A 424 -8.61 -8.80 -14.92
C SER A 424 -8.81 -9.90 -13.90
N LYS A 425 -7.98 -10.95 -14.00
CA LYS A 425 -7.91 -12.00 -13.00
C LYS A 425 -6.78 -11.71 -12.02
N GLY A 426 -7.06 -11.84 -10.74
CA GLY A 426 -6.07 -11.84 -9.66
C GLY A 426 -6.04 -13.19 -8.96
N PHE A 427 -4.94 -13.51 -8.32
CA PHE A 427 -4.81 -14.71 -7.52
C PHE A 427 -3.86 -14.51 -6.34
N ARG A 428 -3.96 -15.41 -5.34
CA ARG A 428 -3.03 -15.49 -4.22
C ARG A 428 -2.74 -16.96 -3.89
N ASN A 429 -1.47 -17.32 -3.86
CA ASN A 429 -1.03 -18.62 -3.35
C ASN A 429 -1.22 -18.68 -1.83
N PRO A 430 -1.58 -19.84 -1.25
CA PRO A 430 -1.63 -20.01 0.19
C PRO A 430 -0.27 -19.71 0.83
N THR A 431 -0.29 -19.12 2.01
CA THR A 431 0.92 -18.79 2.77
C THR A 431 1.52 -20.04 3.43
N MET A 432 2.79 -19.98 3.82
CA MET A 432 3.42 -21.04 4.58
C MET A 432 2.70 -21.31 5.89
N ARG A 433 2.21 -20.24 6.56
CA ARG A 433 1.43 -20.38 7.79
C ARG A 433 0.14 -21.14 7.56
N GLU A 434 -0.57 -20.86 6.47
CA GLU A 434 -1.85 -21.50 6.16
C GLU A 434 -1.68 -22.97 5.82
N MET A 435 -0.56 -23.37 5.18
CA MET A 435 -0.33 -24.74 4.73
C MET A 435 0.40 -25.61 5.76
N PHE A 436 1.42 -25.09 6.46
CA PHE A 436 2.40 -25.94 7.13
C PHE A 436 2.63 -25.65 8.61
N LEU A 437 2.51 -24.38 9.03
CA LEU A 437 3.06 -23.96 10.31
C LEU A 437 2.07 -24.05 11.47
N TYR A 438 1.74 -25.08 12.06
CA TYR A 438 0.81 -25.28 13.19
C TYR A 438 -0.68 -25.05 12.85
N PRO A 439 -1.59 -25.76 13.53
CA PRO A 439 -3.03 -25.63 13.30
C PRO A 439 -3.51 -24.17 13.37
N PRO A 440 -4.46 -23.82 12.49
CA PRO A 440 -5.29 -24.66 11.64
C PRO A 440 -4.72 -24.91 10.22
N SER A 441 -3.44 -25.34 10.06
CA SER A 441 -2.80 -25.57 8.77
C SER A 441 -3.50 -26.64 7.90
N ASN A 442 -3.34 -26.50 6.57
CA ASN A 442 -3.84 -27.48 5.60
C ASN A 442 -3.00 -27.46 4.33
N GLU A 443 -2.31 -28.56 4.04
CA GLU A 443 -1.44 -28.70 2.86
C GLU A 443 -2.20 -28.82 1.54
N GLU A 444 -3.51 -29.12 1.57
CA GLU A 444 -4.37 -29.30 0.40
C GLU A 444 -4.97 -27.99 -0.13
N LEU A 445 -4.58 -26.85 0.43
CA LEU A 445 -5.09 -25.56 0.01
C LEU A 445 -4.74 -25.24 -1.45
N LYS A 446 -5.71 -24.64 -2.14
CA LYS A 446 -5.60 -24.15 -3.51
C LYS A 446 -5.47 -22.64 -3.51
N PRO A 447 -4.95 -22.03 -4.61
CA PRO A 447 -4.91 -20.58 -4.74
C PRO A 447 -6.30 -19.94 -4.65
N GLU A 448 -6.34 -18.78 -3.98
CA GLU A 448 -7.49 -17.88 -4.06
C GLU A 448 -7.53 -17.26 -5.45
N ARG A 449 -8.72 -17.00 -6.00
CA ARG A 449 -8.92 -16.41 -7.31
C ARG A 449 -9.92 -15.28 -7.25
N MET A 450 -9.71 -14.26 -8.08
CA MET A 450 -10.59 -13.10 -8.15
C MET A 450 -10.71 -12.60 -9.58
N TRP A 451 -11.94 -12.31 -10.00
CA TRP A 451 -12.21 -11.54 -11.19
C TRP A 451 -12.65 -10.13 -10.80
N ASN A 452 -12.08 -9.15 -11.47
CA ASN A 452 -12.43 -7.75 -11.32
C ASN A 452 -12.90 -7.20 -12.68
N TYR A 453 -14.03 -6.52 -12.63
CA TYR A 453 -14.62 -5.80 -13.77
C TYR A 453 -14.68 -4.34 -13.39
N GLU A 454 -14.13 -3.48 -14.21
CA GLU A 454 -13.96 -2.06 -13.92
C GLU A 454 -14.38 -1.21 -15.12
N LEU A 455 -15.08 -0.12 -14.85
CA LEU A 455 -15.42 0.93 -15.80
C LEU A 455 -15.14 2.26 -15.17
N SER A 456 -14.29 3.07 -15.79
CA SER A 456 -13.91 4.37 -15.27
C SER A 456 -14.02 5.48 -16.32
N TRP A 457 -14.29 6.67 -15.85
CA TRP A 457 -14.23 7.92 -16.57
C TRP A 457 -13.30 8.88 -15.85
N ARG A 458 -12.42 9.56 -16.57
CA ARG A 458 -11.63 10.69 -16.05
C ARG A 458 -11.63 11.84 -17.06
N HIS A 459 -11.75 13.06 -16.56
CA HIS A 459 -11.68 14.27 -17.35
C HIS A 459 -10.79 15.29 -16.66
N ARG A 460 -9.86 15.86 -17.42
CA ARG A 460 -8.89 16.86 -16.96
C ARG A 460 -9.12 18.16 -17.72
N LEU A 461 -9.63 19.15 -17.00
CA LEU A 461 -9.75 20.52 -17.45
C LEU A 461 -8.61 21.35 -16.84
N GLN A 462 -8.40 22.55 -17.31
CA GLN A 462 -7.29 23.40 -16.86
C GLN A 462 -7.23 23.58 -15.33
N LYS A 463 -8.38 23.76 -14.67
CA LYS A 463 -8.47 23.96 -13.22
C LYS A 463 -9.15 22.82 -12.47
N LEU A 464 -9.82 21.93 -13.17
CA LEU A 464 -10.64 20.87 -12.59
C LEU A 464 -10.29 19.52 -13.20
N SER A 465 -9.84 18.58 -12.38
CA SER A 465 -9.76 17.17 -12.75
C SER A 465 -10.79 16.39 -11.94
N TYR A 466 -11.57 15.53 -12.59
CA TYR A 466 -12.54 14.68 -11.90
C TYR A 466 -12.64 13.32 -12.57
N GLY A 467 -12.99 12.33 -11.77
CA GLY A 467 -13.14 10.96 -12.22
C GLY A 467 -14.19 10.19 -11.43
N ALA A 468 -14.72 9.17 -12.09
CA ALA A 468 -15.63 8.20 -11.52
C ALA A 468 -15.18 6.81 -11.91
N ASN A 469 -15.29 5.86 -10.98
CA ASN A 469 -14.96 4.47 -11.22
C ASN A 469 -16.04 3.57 -10.65
N LEU A 470 -16.48 2.59 -11.43
CA LEU A 470 -17.40 1.53 -11.03
C LEU A 470 -16.65 0.22 -11.07
N PHE A 471 -16.80 -0.62 -10.03
CA PHE A 471 -16.14 -1.91 -9.98
C PHE A 471 -17.08 -3.01 -9.49
N TYR A 472 -16.82 -4.23 -9.96
CA TYR A 472 -17.42 -5.46 -9.48
C TYR A 472 -16.34 -6.52 -9.29
N ILE A 473 -16.29 -7.10 -8.09
CA ILE A 473 -15.31 -8.11 -7.66
C ILE A 473 -16.08 -9.40 -7.36
N ASP A 474 -15.68 -10.52 -7.97
CA ASP A 474 -16.11 -11.88 -7.61
C ASP A 474 -14.85 -12.72 -7.33
N ALA A 475 -14.67 -13.11 -6.07
CA ALA A 475 -13.54 -13.92 -5.63
C ALA A 475 -14.03 -15.23 -5.02
N ASP A 476 -13.37 -16.31 -5.36
CA ASP A 476 -13.65 -17.66 -4.89
C ASP A 476 -12.40 -18.31 -4.28
N ASN A 477 -12.59 -19.50 -3.70
CA ASN A 477 -11.51 -20.22 -2.99
C ASN A 477 -10.86 -19.42 -1.87
N ILE A 478 -11.52 -18.41 -1.31
CA ILE A 478 -10.97 -17.62 -0.20
C ILE A 478 -10.70 -18.53 0.99
N ILE A 479 -9.48 -18.45 1.51
CA ILE A 479 -9.03 -19.29 2.61
C ILE A 479 -9.60 -18.74 3.92
N LEU A 480 -10.43 -19.54 4.57
CA LEU A 480 -11.03 -19.24 5.87
C LEU A 480 -10.67 -20.33 6.88
N THR A 481 -10.47 -19.92 8.12
CA THR A 481 -10.35 -20.87 9.25
C THR A 481 -11.76 -21.32 9.67
N THR A 482 -12.06 -22.58 9.43
CA THR A 482 -13.40 -23.16 9.62
C THR A 482 -13.35 -24.22 10.72
N GLN A 483 -14.43 -24.31 11.51
CA GLN A 483 -14.60 -25.40 12.49
C GLN A 483 -14.83 -26.73 11.75
N VAL A 484 -14.01 -27.73 12.05
CA VAL A 484 -14.11 -29.10 11.49
C VAL A 484 -14.03 -30.09 12.64
N GLY A 485 -15.15 -30.72 12.97
CA GLY A 485 -15.25 -31.56 14.16
C GLY A 485 -14.93 -30.76 15.44
N SER A 486 -14.04 -31.28 16.26
CA SER A 486 -13.57 -30.63 17.51
C SER A 486 -12.46 -29.62 17.30
N GLY A 487 -11.91 -29.47 16.07
CA GLY A 487 -10.78 -28.61 15.75
C GLY A 487 -11.10 -27.54 14.69
N LYS A 488 -10.11 -26.70 14.41
CA LYS A 488 -10.16 -25.72 13.32
C LYS A 488 -9.22 -26.14 12.19
N LYS A 489 -9.61 -25.93 10.92
CA LYS A 489 -8.79 -26.17 9.73
C LYS A 489 -8.95 -25.02 8.72
N ASN A 490 -7.88 -24.66 8.03
CA ASN A 490 -7.95 -23.71 6.90
C ASN A 490 -8.55 -24.42 5.69
N LEU A 491 -9.58 -23.84 5.09
CA LEU A 491 -10.27 -24.38 3.93
C LEU A 491 -10.52 -23.30 2.88
N ASN A 492 -10.53 -23.68 1.61
CA ASN A 492 -10.95 -22.81 0.50
C ASN A 492 -12.50 -22.71 0.45
N SER A 493 -13.11 -22.21 1.50
CA SER A 493 -14.58 -22.20 1.68
C SER A 493 -15.21 -20.83 1.52
N GLY A 494 -14.39 -19.77 1.47
CA GLY A 494 -14.87 -18.40 1.39
C GLY A 494 -15.17 -17.92 -0.02
N ARG A 495 -16.06 -16.94 -0.13
CA ARG A 495 -16.37 -16.21 -1.34
C ARG A 495 -16.62 -14.74 -1.05
N ILE A 496 -16.02 -13.86 -1.86
CA ILE A 496 -16.20 -12.41 -1.77
C ILE A 496 -16.95 -11.94 -3.03
N ARG A 497 -18.01 -11.15 -2.84
CA ARG A 497 -18.69 -10.42 -3.89
C ARG A 497 -18.90 -8.99 -3.48
N ASN A 498 -18.07 -8.12 -3.99
CA ASN A 498 -18.07 -6.71 -3.70
C ASN A 498 -18.34 -5.90 -4.97
N TYR A 499 -19.07 -4.80 -4.83
CA TYR A 499 -19.18 -3.81 -5.90
C TYR A 499 -19.32 -2.43 -5.30
N GLY A 500 -18.97 -1.45 -6.09
CA GLY A 500 -19.00 -0.08 -5.60
C GLY A 500 -18.75 0.97 -6.66
N ALA A 501 -18.76 2.19 -6.18
CA ALA A 501 -18.44 3.37 -6.95
C ALA A 501 -17.43 4.23 -6.21
N GLU A 502 -16.51 4.81 -6.95
CA GLU A 502 -15.50 5.73 -6.43
C GLU A 502 -15.57 7.02 -7.26
N LEU A 503 -15.49 8.16 -6.57
CA LEU A 503 -15.48 9.48 -7.17
C LEU A 503 -14.28 10.24 -6.66
N GLU A 504 -13.62 11.00 -7.51
CA GLU A 504 -12.50 11.85 -7.13
C GLU A 504 -12.54 13.15 -7.93
N ALA A 505 -12.15 14.27 -7.30
CA ALA A 505 -12.01 15.54 -7.96
C ALA A 505 -10.93 16.40 -7.30
N THR A 506 -10.21 17.17 -8.12
CA THR A 506 -9.28 18.20 -7.69
C THR A 506 -9.62 19.49 -8.42
N TYR A 507 -9.78 20.58 -7.68
CA TYR A 507 -10.10 21.88 -8.22
C TYR A 507 -9.11 22.96 -7.76
N HIS A 508 -8.34 23.48 -8.68
CA HIS A 508 -7.45 24.62 -8.46
C HIS A 508 -8.23 25.93 -8.64
N ILE A 509 -8.67 26.52 -7.54
CA ILE A 509 -9.43 27.78 -7.55
C ILE A 509 -8.55 28.89 -8.14
N ASN A 510 -7.33 29.01 -7.61
CA ASN A 510 -6.28 29.93 -8.02
C ASN A 510 -4.91 29.39 -7.53
N ASP A 511 -3.85 30.17 -7.67
CA ASP A 511 -2.50 29.80 -7.23
C ASP A 511 -2.35 29.62 -5.70
N MET A 512 -3.29 30.16 -4.91
CA MET A 512 -3.29 30.05 -3.45
C MET A 512 -4.14 28.89 -2.93
N TRP A 513 -5.23 28.50 -3.63
CA TRP A 513 -6.20 27.55 -3.14
C TRP A 513 -6.41 26.37 -4.09
N ALA A 514 -6.28 25.17 -3.57
CA ALA A 514 -6.73 23.95 -4.21
C ALA A 514 -7.63 23.16 -3.28
N LEU A 515 -8.68 22.55 -3.85
CA LEU A 515 -9.57 21.62 -3.16
C LEU A 515 -9.43 20.25 -3.79
N ASN A 516 -9.41 19.22 -2.97
CA ASN A 516 -9.42 17.84 -3.44
C ASN A 516 -10.46 17.04 -2.66
N THR A 517 -11.11 16.11 -3.33
CA THR A 517 -12.10 15.25 -2.69
C THR A 517 -12.07 13.85 -3.30
N ASN A 518 -12.33 12.86 -2.47
CA ASN A 518 -12.58 11.50 -2.94
C ASN A 518 -13.66 10.83 -2.08
N HIS A 519 -14.46 10.00 -2.74
CA HIS A 519 -15.56 9.26 -2.14
C HIS A 519 -15.52 7.81 -2.61
N SER A 520 -15.79 6.88 -1.73
CA SER A 520 -15.97 5.47 -2.08
C SER A 520 -17.20 4.90 -1.41
N PHE A 521 -18.00 4.20 -2.21
CA PHE A 521 -19.20 3.47 -1.81
C PHE A 521 -18.96 1.99 -2.06
N LEU A 522 -19.06 1.18 -1.02
CA LEU A 522 -18.79 -0.26 -1.06
C LEU A 522 -19.99 -1.05 -0.59
N LYS A 523 -20.43 -2.00 -1.42
CA LYS A 523 -21.43 -3.00 -1.04
C LYS A 523 -20.77 -4.38 -1.05
N MET A 524 -20.77 -5.04 0.10
CA MET A 524 -20.32 -6.41 0.31
C MET A 524 -21.54 -7.32 0.42
N LYS A 525 -21.68 -8.32 -0.51
CA LYS A 525 -22.90 -9.17 -0.58
C LYS A 525 -22.82 -10.42 0.30
N LYS A 526 -21.64 -10.99 0.49
CA LYS A 526 -21.52 -12.30 1.16
C LYS A 526 -21.06 -12.16 2.61
N GLN A 527 -20.01 -11.42 2.84
CA GLN A 527 -19.40 -11.25 4.15
C GLN A 527 -18.88 -9.84 4.28
N GLN A 528 -19.12 -9.20 5.41
CA GLN A 528 -18.52 -7.90 5.68
C GLN A 528 -17.08 -8.13 6.14
N VAL A 529 -16.14 -7.52 5.43
CA VAL A 529 -14.72 -7.57 5.75
C VAL A 529 -14.42 -6.59 6.87
N VAL A 530 -13.58 -7.01 7.81
CA VAL A 530 -13.12 -6.17 8.93
C VAL A 530 -12.36 -4.96 8.39
N ALA A 531 -12.57 -3.80 9.00
CA ALA A 531 -11.93 -2.54 8.63
C ALA A 531 -12.15 -2.12 7.15
N ALA A 532 -13.28 -2.52 6.56
CA ALA A 532 -13.73 -2.07 5.25
C ALA A 532 -15.03 -1.25 5.42
N PRO A 533 -14.97 0.09 5.33
CA PRO A 533 -16.15 0.93 5.48
C PRO A 533 -17.09 0.79 4.28
N LYS A 534 -18.40 0.91 4.50
CA LYS A 534 -19.40 0.97 3.43
C LYS A 534 -19.35 2.29 2.67
N TYR A 535 -18.99 3.36 3.37
CA TYR A 535 -18.72 4.65 2.78
C TYR A 535 -17.52 5.32 3.45
N LYS A 536 -16.65 5.87 2.62
CA LYS A 536 -15.54 6.75 3.03
C LYS A 536 -15.55 7.98 2.14
N GLY A 537 -15.58 9.17 2.74
CA GLY A 537 -15.45 10.45 2.06
C GLY A 537 -14.26 11.22 2.61
N PHE A 538 -13.56 11.93 1.76
CA PHE A 538 -12.48 12.85 2.09
C PHE A 538 -12.68 14.17 1.36
N LEU A 539 -12.49 15.28 2.08
CA LEU A 539 -12.44 16.64 1.53
C LEU A 539 -11.18 17.32 2.05
N GLY A 540 -10.29 17.66 1.16
CA GLY A 540 -9.04 18.35 1.42
C GLY A 540 -9.06 19.79 0.90
N ALA A 541 -8.39 20.69 1.62
CA ALA A 541 -8.16 22.06 1.22
C ALA A 541 -6.69 22.40 1.43
N ASP A 542 -6.03 22.84 0.37
CA ASP A 542 -4.65 23.30 0.36
C ASP A 542 -4.63 24.82 0.16
N PHE A 543 -3.95 25.51 1.07
CA PHE A 543 -3.75 26.95 1.02
C PHE A 543 -2.27 27.28 1.02
N ARG A 544 -1.84 28.13 0.10
CA ARG A 544 -0.45 28.62 -0.01
C ARG A 544 -0.42 30.12 -0.20
N LEU A 545 0.31 30.77 0.67
CA LEU A 545 0.51 32.22 0.55
C LEU A 545 1.96 32.56 1.00
N HIS A 546 2.78 33.00 0.06
CA HIS A 546 4.19 33.37 0.30
C HIS A 546 4.98 32.25 1.01
N ARG A 547 5.17 32.40 2.32
CA ARG A 547 5.94 31.47 3.19
C ARG A 547 5.06 30.48 3.97
N LEU A 548 3.74 30.61 3.86
CA LEU A 548 2.78 29.80 4.61
C LEU A 548 2.13 28.78 3.70
N ALA A 549 2.16 27.51 4.08
CA ALA A 549 1.35 26.45 3.51
C ALA A 549 0.51 25.80 4.60
N VAL A 550 -0.79 25.70 4.36
CA VAL A 550 -1.76 25.06 5.26
C VAL A 550 -2.52 24.00 4.48
N ASN A 551 -2.59 22.80 5.03
CA ASN A 551 -3.38 21.70 4.50
C ASN A 551 -4.40 21.29 5.55
N ALA A 552 -5.65 21.17 5.18
CA ALA A 552 -6.72 20.68 6.06
C ALA A 552 -7.46 19.56 5.35
N GLY A 553 -7.74 18.47 6.08
CA GLY A 553 -8.45 17.31 5.55
C GLY A 553 -9.57 16.88 6.49
N LEU A 554 -10.78 16.77 5.96
CA LEU A 554 -11.95 16.24 6.64
C LEU A 554 -12.24 14.85 6.08
N GLN A 555 -12.25 13.84 6.94
CA GLN A 555 -12.53 12.46 6.56
C GLN A 555 -13.79 11.97 7.29
N TYR A 556 -14.78 11.48 6.54
CA TYR A 556 -15.99 10.85 7.10
C TYR A 556 -15.99 9.36 6.77
N ILE A 557 -16.21 8.54 7.78
CA ILE A 557 -16.25 7.08 7.69
C ILE A 557 -17.56 6.56 8.27
N SER A 558 -18.24 5.73 7.47
CA SER A 558 -19.52 5.13 7.83
C SER A 558 -19.57 3.64 7.51
N GLY A 559 -20.22 2.88 8.37
CA GLY A 559 -20.42 1.46 8.20
C GLY A 559 -19.13 0.63 8.28
N LEU A 560 -18.21 1.04 9.14
CA LEU A 560 -16.95 0.31 9.39
C LEU A 560 -17.24 -0.97 10.20
N GLY A 561 -16.89 -2.13 9.61
CA GLY A 561 -17.02 -3.43 10.27
C GLY A 561 -15.90 -3.71 11.27
N LEU A 562 -16.24 -4.25 12.43
CA LEU A 562 -15.34 -4.63 13.52
C LEU A 562 -15.52 -6.12 13.84
N ASP A 563 -14.42 -6.79 14.19
CA ASP A 563 -14.38 -8.18 14.62
C ASP A 563 -14.20 -8.27 16.14
N SER A 564 -15.25 -8.65 16.86
CA SER A 564 -15.19 -8.81 18.32
C SER A 564 -14.85 -10.24 18.76
N THR A 565 -14.95 -11.20 17.87
CA THR A 565 -14.72 -12.63 18.12
C THR A 565 -13.30 -13.08 17.79
N GLY A 566 -12.60 -12.36 16.89
CA GLY A 566 -11.25 -12.66 16.44
C GLY A 566 -11.20 -13.74 15.35
N ASP A 567 -12.29 -13.93 14.62
CA ASP A 567 -12.40 -14.91 13.53
C ASP A 567 -12.13 -14.30 12.14
N GLY A 568 -11.90 -12.98 12.08
CA GLY A 568 -11.67 -12.24 10.84
C GLY A 568 -12.94 -11.79 10.13
N ILE A 569 -14.11 -12.01 10.73
CA ILE A 569 -15.42 -11.63 10.21
C ILE A 569 -15.94 -10.45 11.01
N ALA A 570 -16.45 -9.43 10.33
CA ALA A 570 -17.08 -8.31 11.01
C ALA A 570 -18.46 -8.72 11.58
N ASP A 571 -18.55 -8.76 12.90
CA ASP A 571 -19.76 -9.08 13.66
C ASP A 571 -20.36 -7.83 14.34
N LYS A 572 -19.63 -6.72 14.36
CA LYS A 572 -20.06 -5.41 14.87
C LYS A 572 -19.79 -4.32 13.87
N GLN A 573 -20.42 -3.17 14.09
CA GLN A 573 -20.20 -1.96 13.29
C GLN A 573 -19.83 -0.81 14.23
N GLU A 574 -18.78 -0.07 13.85
CA GLU A 574 -18.42 1.18 14.52
C GLU A 574 -19.45 2.27 14.20
N LYS A 575 -19.65 3.20 15.13
CA LYS A 575 -20.42 4.41 14.87
C LYS A 575 -19.73 5.25 13.83
N ASP A 576 -20.52 5.95 13.03
CA ASP A 576 -19.98 6.89 12.05
C ASP A 576 -19.16 7.98 12.76
N PHE A 577 -18.05 8.36 12.15
CA PHE A 577 -17.16 9.37 12.71
C PHE A 577 -16.56 10.29 11.65
N VAL A 578 -16.16 11.49 12.09
CA VAL A 578 -15.54 12.53 11.28
C VAL A 578 -14.20 12.88 11.88
N LEU A 579 -13.14 12.84 11.08
CA LEU A 579 -11.80 13.24 11.49
C LEU A 579 -11.40 14.52 10.74
N LEU A 580 -11.00 15.54 11.50
CA LEU A 580 -10.39 16.74 10.97
C LEU A 580 -8.89 16.70 11.29
N ASN A 581 -8.06 16.69 10.25
CA ASN A 581 -6.62 16.76 10.36
C ASN A 581 -6.14 18.06 9.69
N MET A 582 -5.07 18.66 10.23
CA MET A 582 -4.54 19.89 9.70
C MET A 582 -3.01 19.92 9.83
N SER A 583 -2.32 20.43 8.82
CA SER A 583 -0.88 20.70 8.89
C SER A 583 -0.58 22.13 8.46
N VAL A 584 0.41 22.72 9.11
CA VAL A 584 0.90 24.07 8.82
C VAL A 584 2.42 24.00 8.63
N ASN A 585 2.91 24.54 7.54
CA ASN A 585 4.31 24.68 7.23
C ASN A 585 4.63 26.16 7.00
N TYR A 586 5.58 26.71 7.76
CA TYR A 586 6.02 28.10 7.62
C TYR A 586 7.50 28.15 7.24
N HIS A 587 7.78 28.58 6.02
CA HIS A 587 9.14 28.73 5.49
C HIS A 587 9.79 30.01 6.05
N LEU A 588 10.62 29.90 7.10
CA LEU A 588 11.38 31.03 7.63
C LEU A 588 12.28 31.63 6.55
N ASN A 589 12.93 30.76 5.79
CA ASN A 589 13.77 31.05 4.64
C ASN A 589 13.85 29.80 3.74
N ASN A 590 14.74 29.80 2.75
CA ASN A 590 14.91 28.68 1.81
C ASN A 590 15.49 27.40 2.49
N ILE A 591 16.06 27.55 3.68
CA ILE A 591 16.74 26.47 4.42
C ILE A 591 15.83 25.91 5.52
N VAL A 592 15.17 26.78 6.29
CA VAL A 592 14.47 26.40 7.53
C VAL A 592 12.95 26.53 7.36
N THR A 593 12.23 25.46 7.63
CA THR A 593 10.77 25.41 7.71
C THR A 593 10.34 24.98 9.11
N LEU A 594 9.48 25.75 9.74
CA LEU A 594 8.75 25.35 10.94
C LEU A 594 7.48 24.60 10.50
N TRP A 595 7.13 23.54 11.21
CA TRP A 595 5.91 22.80 10.90
C TRP A 595 5.13 22.42 12.16
N ALA A 596 3.82 22.29 12.02
CA ALA A 596 2.93 21.79 13.05
C ALA A 596 1.82 20.94 12.41
N ASN A 597 1.40 19.87 13.10
CA ASN A 597 0.31 18.99 12.70
C ASN A 597 -0.67 18.84 13.84
N GLY A 598 -1.95 18.72 13.50
CA GLY A 598 -2.99 18.26 14.42
C GLY A 598 -3.81 17.16 13.75
N GLU A 599 -4.05 16.07 14.45
CA GLU A 599 -4.88 14.95 13.99
C GLU A 599 -6.09 14.79 14.90
N ASN A 600 -7.21 14.34 14.34
CA ASN A 600 -8.48 14.20 15.03
C ASN A 600 -8.84 15.45 15.85
N LEU A 601 -8.72 16.64 15.28
CA LEU A 601 -8.93 17.93 15.94
C LEU A 601 -10.35 18.10 16.51
N LEU A 602 -11.33 17.33 16.00
CA LEU A 602 -12.69 17.26 16.55
C LEU A 602 -12.78 16.37 17.80
N ALA A 603 -11.65 15.78 18.22
CA ALA A 603 -11.55 14.90 19.39
C ALA A 603 -12.58 13.76 19.40
N GLN A 604 -12.90 13.22 18.22
CA GLN A 604 -13.83 12.09 18.05
C GLN A 604 -13.33 10.86 18.81
N ARG A 605 -14.26 10.12 19.39
CA ARG A 605 -14.02 8.79 19.97
C ARG A 605 -14.40 7.76 18.94
N TYR A 606 -13.46 6.95 18.50
CA TYR A 606 -13.67 5.90 17.49
C TYR A 606 -12.65 4.78 17.68
N GLN A 607 -12.90 3.67 17.04
CA GLN A 607 -11.96 2.56 16.92
C GLN A 607 -11.96 2.04 15.47
N ILE A 608 -10.83 1.46 15.06
CA ILE A 608 -10.68 0.80 13.75
C ILE A 608 -10.60 -0.71 13.94
N ASN A 609 -10.06 -1.13 15.07
CA ASN A 609 -10.04 -2.52 15.53
C ASN A 609 -10.85 -2.60 16.83
N TYR A 610 -11.66 -3.63 16.97
CA TYR A 610 -12.52 -3.80 18.15
C TYR A 610 -11.73 -3.81 19.47
N GLY A 611 -12.14 -3.01 20.42
CA GLY A 611 -11.50 -2.87 21.74
C GLY A 611 -10.16 -2.10 21.71
N TYR A 612 -9.84 -1.43 20.62
CA TYR A 612 -8.66 -0.56 20.49
C TYR A 612 -9.10 0.87 20.18
N PRO A 613 -9.54 1.63 21.22
CA PRO A 613 -9.91 3.03 21.02
C PRO A 613 -8.72 3.82 20.47
N MET A 614 -9.00 4.68 19.50
CA MET A 614 -8.00 5.54 18.87
C MET A 614 -7.75 6.81 19.70
N PRO A 615 -6.57 7.45 19.58
CA PRO A 615 -6.30 8.69 20.30
C PRO A 615 -7.30 9.78 19.90
N ARG A 616 -7.61 10.65 20.84
CA ARG A 616 -8.36 11.89 20.60
C ARG A 616 -7.44 12.90 19.90
N ALA A 617 -7.71 14.19 19.97
CA ALA A 617 -6.87 15.20 19.33
C ALA A 617 -5.39 15.04 19.73
N THR A 618 -4.53 14.98 18.74
CA THR A 618 -3.08 14.91 18.92
C THR A 618 -2.39 16.03 18.15
N PHE A 619 -1.22 16.44 18.65
CA PHE A 619 -0.45 17.53 18.07
C PHE A 619 1.02 17.15 17.97
N MET A 620 1.64 17.60 16.90
CA MET A 620 3.10 17.55 16.72
C MET A 620 3.60 18.86 16.15
N ALA A 621 4.83 19.25 16.50
CA ALA A 621 5.50 20.39 15.88
C ALA A 621 7.00 20.12 15.75
N GLY A 622 7.64 20.84 14.85
CA GLY A 622 9.07 20.63 14.61
C GLY A 622 9.68 21.57 13.60
N VAL A 623 10.89 21.21 13.21
CA VAL A 623 11.72 21.97 12.28
C VAL A 623 12.22 21.04 11.16
N ASN A 624 12.24 21.54 9.95
CA ASN A 624 12.85 20.92 8.80
C ASN A 624 13.94 21.86 8.23
N VAL A 625 15.16 21.32 8.05
CA VAL A 625 16.32 22.04 7.51
C VAL A 625 16.71 21.39 6.19
N LYS A 626 16.81 22.19 5.13
CA LYS A 626 17.23 21.77 3.78
C LYS A 626 18.51 22.52 3.40
N LEU A 627 19.58 21.76 3.12
CA LEU A 627 20.90 22.27 2.73
C LEU A 627 21.28 21.81 1.32
#